data_019a2e21e6ea927a2f98f612e31e31bc
#
_entry.id   019a2e21e6ea927a2f98f612e31e31bc
#
_cell.length_a   1.000
_cell.length_b   1.000
_cell.length_c   1.000
_cell.angle_alpha   90.00
_cell.angle_beta   90.00
_cell.angle_gamma   90.00
#
_symmetry.space_group_name_H-M   'P 1'
#
loop_
_entity.id
_entity.type
_entity.pdbx_description
1 polymer ?
#
loop_
_entity_poly.entity_id
_entity_poly.type
_entity_poly.pdbx_seq_one_letter_code
_entity_poly.pdbx_strand_id
1 'polypeptide(L)'
;MERGHGTAIMPMIQKAIHESNFSLSDFTGIAVTIGPGSFTGLRIAMAAAKGLAITHTIPLIGISCFEAVAQRVNQADRASSYDLLLIALNSKREDLYIECRDSLNKKVIPGGAVNSNVFFVKLKKLIDRHTSIRVIGDGGAQLLENAPVDIYDNFLPVNEKDKEPLDATDVAHCAYNEA
;
A
#
# COMPACT_ATOMS: atom_id res chain seq x y z
N MET A 1 -3.80 6.87 22.36
CA MET A 1 -3.74 5.51 21.77
C MET A 1 -5.07 4.85 22.04
N GLU A 2 -5.93 4.74 21.04
CA GLU A 2 -7.17 3.99 21.18
C GLU A 2 -6.86 2.50 21.37
N ARG A 3 -7.14 2.02 22.56
CA ARG A 3 -7.04 0.60 22.91
C ARG A 3 -8.31 -0.07 22.38
N GLY A 4 -8.25 -0.84 21.31
CA GLY A 4 -9.46 -1.51 20.85
C GLY A 4 -9.37 -2.32 19.55
N HIS A 5 -8.29 -2.19 18.77
CA HIS A 5 -8.20 -2.86 17.46
C HIS A 5 -8.33 -4.39 17.56
N GLY A 6 -7.76 -5.02 18.58
CA GLY A 6 -7.84 -6.48 18.75
C GLY A 6 -9.23 -7.00 19.08
N THR A 7 -10.02 -6.24 19.84
CA THR A 7 -11.39 -6.62 20.20
C THR A 7 -12.41 -6.27 19.13
N ALA A 8 -12.09 -5.34 18.24
CA ALA A 8 -13.00 -4.84 17.23
C ALA A 8 -12.97 -5.67 15.92
N ILE A 9 -11.85 -6.31 15.57
CA ILE A 9 -11.67 -6.91 14.25
C ILE A 9 -12.68 -8.04 13.96
N MET A 10 -12.91 -8.96 14.90
CA MET A 10 -13.84 -10.06 14.67
C MET A 10 -15.29 -9.60 14.56
N PRO A 11 -15.81 -8.70 15.43
CA PRO A 11 -17.12 -8.09 15.23
C PRO A 11 -17.26 -7.35 13.89
N MET A 12 -16.23 -6.65 13.42
CA MET A 12 -16.24 -5.97 12.12
C MET A 12 -16.33 -6.96 10.96
N ILE A 13 -15.56 -8.06 11.01
CA ILE A 13 -15.61 -9.11 10.00
C ILE A 13 -16.99 -9.77 9.97
N GLN A 14 -17.53 -10.13 11.14
CA GLN A 14 -18.87 -10.72 11.24
C GLN A 14 -19.95 -9.79 10.68
N LYS A 15 -19.87 -8.50 10.98
CA LYS A 15 -20.78 -7.49 10.43
C LYS A 15 -20.67 -7.42 8.91
N ALA A 16 -19.46 -7.33 8.36
CA ALA A 16 -19.23 -7.25 6.92
C ALA A 16 -19.78 -8.49 6.19
N ILE A 17 -19.57 -9.69 6.73
CA ILE A 17 -20.12 -10.92 6.17
C ILE A 17 -21.64 -10.90 6.21
N HIS A 18 -22.23 -10.52 7.33
CA HIS A 18 -23.68 -10.44 7.47
C HIS A 18 -24.30 -9.45 6.46
N GLU A 19 -23.68 -8.28 6.27
CA GLU A 19 -24.17 -7.24 5.35
C GLU A 19 -23.97 -7.63 3.87
N SER A 20 -23.00 -8.50 3.57
CA SER A 20 -22.72 -8.94 2.20
C SER A 20 -23.69 -10.01 1.66
N ASN A 21 -24.52 -10.62 2.50
CA ASN A 21 -25.35 -11.80 2.18
C ASN A 21 -24.54 -13.04 1.75
N PHE A 22 -23.23 -13.09 2.02
CA PHE A 22 -22.38 -14.26 1.84
C PHE A 22 -22.17 -14.98 3.16
N SER A 23 -21.77 -16.24 3.11
CA SER A 23 -21.29 -17.05 4.23
C SER A 23 -19.78 -17.29 4.09
N LEU A 24 -19.10 -17.69 5.18
CA LEU A 24 -17.67 -17.98 5.10
C LEU A 24 -17.34 -19.14 4.15
N SER A 25 -18.29 -20.05 3.91
CA SER A 25 -18.15 -21.14 2.94
C SER A 25 -18.16 -20.68 1.46
N ASP A 26 -18.59 -19.46 1.19
CA ASP A 26 -18.63 -18.93 -0.16
C ASP A 26 -17.29 -18.27 -0.58
N PHE A 27 -16.37 -18.07 0.39
CA PHE A 27 -15.08 -17.46 0.12
C PHE A 27 -14.06 -18.51 -0.36
N THR A 28 -13.37 -18.21 -1.45
CA THR A 28 -12.32 -19.03 -2.05
C THR A 28 -10.92 -18.66 -1.56
N GLY A 29 -10.77 -17.52 -0.88
CA GLY A 29 -9.51 -17.04 -0.33
C GLY A 29 -9.71 -15.97 0.73
N ILE A 30 -8.72 -15.82 1.62
CA ILE A 30 -8.62 -14.72 2.58
C ILE A 30 -7.32 -13.98 2.28
N ALA A 31 -7.42 -12.68 2.04
CA ALA A 31 -6.27 -11.82 1.88
C ALA A 31 -6.00 -11.00 3.13
N VAL A 32 -4.73 -10.84 3.49
CA VAL A 32 -4.31 -10.04 4.65
C VAL A 32 -3.05 -9.27 4.34
N THR A 33 -2.95 -8.03 4.82
CA THR A 33 -1.72 -7.25 4.68
C THR A 33 -0.60 -7.82 5.55
N ILE A 34 0.60 -7.93 4.96
CA ILE A 34 1.82 -8.36 5.66
C ILE A 34 2.77 -7.19 5.97
N GLY A 35 2.38 -5.97 5.64
CA GLY A 35 3.16 -4.75 5.86
C GLY A 35 3.67 -4.09 4.57
N PRO A 36 4.37 -2.96 4.74
CA PRO A 36 4.69 -2.29 6.01
C PRO A 36 3.50 -1.62 6.69
N GLY A 37 3.59 -1.41 8.02
CA GLY A 37 2.53 -0.77 8.78
C GLY A 37 2.67 -0.95 10.29
N SER A 38 1.60 -0.68 11.04
CA SER A 38 1.56 -0.86 12.49
C SER A 38 1.86 -2.31 12.89
N PHE A 39 2.94 -2.52 13.63
CA PHE A 39 3.37 -3.84 14.10
C PHE A 39 2.27 -4.62 14.84
N THR A 40 1.58 -3.93 15.77
CA THR A 40 0.47 -4.53 16.53
C THR A 40 -0.72 -4.80 15.61
N GLY A 41 -1.09 -3.86 14.74
CA GLY A 41 -2.20 -4.01 13.80
C GLY A 41 -2.01 -5.18 12.85
N LEU A 42 -0.83 -5.30 12.25
CA LEU A 42 -0.50 -6.41 11.34
C LEU A 42 -0.58 -7.78 12.04
N ARG A 43 -0.07 -7.88 13.28
CA ARG A 43 -0.16 -9.14 14.04
C ARG A 43 -1.58 -9.53 14.37
N ILE A 44 -2.41 -8.57 14.78
CA ILE A 44 -3.83 -8.81 15.06
C ILE A 44 -4.56 -9.26 13.80
N ALA A 45 -4.37 -8.56 12.68
CA ALA A 45 -4.98 -8.91 11.41
C ALA A 45 -4.55 -10.31 10.91
N MET A 46 -3.24 -10.59 10.94
CA MET A 46 -2.71 -11.90 10.56
C MET A 46 -3.20 -13.04 11.46
N ALA A 47 -3.33 -12.80 12.78
CA ALA A 47 -3.85 -13.81 13.70
C ALA A 47 -5.32 -14.11 13.43
N ALA A 48 -6.15 -13.09 13.21
CA ALA A 48 -7.55 -13.23 12.86
C ALA A 48 -7.72 -13.97 11.52
N ALA A 49 -6.97 -13.54 10.48
CA ALA A 49 -7.02 -14.16 9.16
C ALA A 49 -6.58 -15.64 9.19
N LYS A 50 -5.50 -15.97 9.92
CA LYS A 50 -5.06 -17.35 10.12
C LYS A 50 -6.10 -18.20 10.86
N GLY A 51 -6.72 -17.66 11.91
CA GLY A 51 -7.79 -18.34 12.64
C GLY A 51 -8.95 -18.72 11.73
N LEU A 52 -9.44 -17.75 10.93
CA LEU A 52 -10.51 -17.98 9.96
C LEU A 52 -10.11 -18.99 8.87
N ALA A 53 -8.91 -18.84 8.30
CA ALA A 53 -8.39 -19.71 7.24
C ALA A 53 -8.32 -21.17 7.69
N ILE A 54 -7.80 -21.44 8.89
CA ILE A 54 -7.67 -22.80 9.45
C ILE A 54 -9.05 -23.37 9.77
N THR A 55 -9.93 -22.60 10.41
CA THR A 55 -11.25 -23.09 10.83
C THR A 55 -12.14 -23.46 9.65
N HIS A 56 -12.03 -22.71 8.54
CA HIS A 56 -12.89 -22.91 7.37
C HIS A 56 -12.17 -23.59 6.19
N THR A 57 -10.90 -23.96 6.35
CA THR A 57 -10.07 -24.57 5.30
C THR A 57 -10.00 -23.68 4.04
N ILE A 58 -9.87 -22.36 4.23
CA ILE A 58 -9.80 -21.38 3.16
C ILE A 58 -8.33 -20.97 2.95
N PRO A 59 -7.81 -20.90 1.71
CA PRO A 59 -6.48 -20.39 1.42
C PRO A 59 -6.24 -18.98 1.99
N LEU A 60 -5.03 -18.72 2.50
CA LEU A 60 -4.62 -17.43 3.03
C LEU A 60 -3.51 -16.83 2.18
N ILE A 61 -3.71 -15.61 1.71
CA ILE A 61 -2.78 -14.86 0.85
C ILE A 61 -2.28 -13.64 1.61
N GLY A 62 -0.95 -13.47 1.70
CA GLY A 62 -0.32 -12.31 2.31
C GLY A 62 0.04 -11.24 1.28
N ILE A 63 -0.53 -10.05 1.38
CA ILE A 63 -0.34 -8.96 0.43
C ILE A 63 0.51 -7.84 1.05
N SER A 64 1.54 -7.39 0.32
CA SER A 64 2.30 -6.21 0.70
C SER A 64 1.44 -4.95 0.59
N CYS A 65 1.53 -4.04 1.58
CA CYS A 65 0.85 -2.75 1.50
C CYS A 65 1.30 -1.92 0.28
N PHE A 66 2.57 -2.02 -0.11
CA PHE A 66 3.06 -1.38 -1.33
C PHE A 66 2.41 -1.97 -2.58
N GLU A 67 2.26 -3.30 -2.63
CA GLU A 67 1.64 -3.99 -3.77
C GLU A 67 0.18 -3.59 -3.92
N ALA A 68 -0.57 -3.63 -2.82
CA ALA A 68 -1.98 -3.26 -2.81
C ALA A 68 -2.21 -1.81 -3.27
N VAL A 69 -1.41 -0.85 -2.77
CA VAL A 69 -1.51 0.56 -3.21
C VAL A 69 -1.08 0.72 -4.67
N ALA A 70 -0.06 0.00 -5.14
CA ALA A 70 0.39 0.04 -6.54
C ALA A 70 -0.70 -0.43 -7.53
N GLN A 71 -1.61 -1.30 -7.12
CA GLN A 71 -2.71 -1.77 -7.96
C GLN A 71 -3.71 -0.67 -8.35
N ARG A 72 -3.76 0.45 -7.62
CA ARG A 72 -4.61 1.61 -7.99
C ARG A 72 -4.24 2.20 -9.34
N VAL A 73 -3.00 2.01 -9.77
CA VAL A 73 -2.52 2.49 -11.05
C VAL A 73 -2.61 1.37 -12.08
N ASN A 74 -3.53 1.49 -13.01
CA ASN A 74 -3.71 0.46 -14.05
C ASN A 74 -2.53 0.44 -15.04
N GLN A 75 -2.40 -0.64 -15.82
CA GLN A 75 -1.28 -0.80 -16.75
C GLN A 75 -1.25 0.27 -17.86
N ALA A 76 -2.41 0.74 -18.32
CA ALA A 76 -2.49 1.78 -19.33
C ALA A 76 -1.99 3.12 -18.78
N ASP A 77 -2.36 3.45 -17.53
CA ASP A 77 -1.85 4.64 -16.84
C ASP A 77 -0.35 4.54 -16.57
N ARG A 78 0.17 3.33 -16.29
CA ARG A 78 1.61 3.10 -16.08
C ARG A 78 2.43 3.40 -17.34
N ALA A 79 1.97 2.95 -18.50
CA ALA A 79 2.72 3.04 -19.75
C ALA A 79 2.76 4.45 -20.36
N SER A 80 1.80 5.33 -20.03
CA SER A 80 1.59 6.60 -20.75
C SER A 80 1.78 7.86 -19.92
N SER A 81 1.94 7.78 -18.59
CA SER A 81 1.86 8.97 -17.75
C SER A 81 3.00 9.20 -16.76
N TYR A 82 3.94 8.29 -16.59
CA TYR A 82 5.10 8.49 -15.68
C TYR A 82 6.24 7.48 -15.97
N ASP A 83 7.46 7.88 -15.61
CA ASP A 83 8.64 7.01 -15.67
C ASP A 83 8.84 6.25 -14.35
N LEU A 84 8.59 6.92 -13.24
CA LEU A 84 8.71 6.35 -11.90
C LEU A 84 7.43 6.52 -11.08
N LEU A 85 7.09 5.48 -10.33
CA LEU A 85 6.03 5.45 -9.35
C LEU A 85 6.63 5.39 -7.94
N LEU A 86 6.39 6.44 -7.14
CA LEU A 86 6.73 6.44 -5.72
C LEU A 86 5.50 6.08 -4.91
N ILE A 87 5.60 5.02 -4.12
CA ILE A 87 4.58 4.61 -3.18
C ILE A 87 5.05 5.05 -1.79
N ALA A 88 4.40 6.04 -1.21
CA ALA A 88 4.72 6.58 0.10
C ALA A 88 3.60 6.32 1.08
N LEU A 89 3.88 5.55 2.15
CA LEU A 89 2.91 5.21 3.18
C LEU A 89 3.32 5.85 4.51
N ASN A 90 2.33 6.37 5.22
CA ASN A 90 2.55 7.04 6.50
C ASN A 90 2.89 6.03 7.62
N SER A 91 4.07 6.16 8.22
CA SER A 91 4.50 5.31 9.33
C SER A 91 3.97 5.75 10.70
N LYS A 92 3.28 6.92 10.76
CA LYS A 92 2.91 7.63 11.99
C LYS A 92 4.14 8.10 12.81
N ARG A 93 5.27 8.27 12.14
CA ARG A 93 6.56 8.75 12.67
C ARG A 93 7.13 9.79 11.69
N GLU A 94 8.36 10.24 11.95
CA GLU A 94 9.09 11.15 11.05
C GLU A 94 9.50 10.46 9.73
N ASP A 95 9.81 9.16 9.79
CA ASP A 95 10.10 8.35 8.60
C ASP A 95 8.82 7.99 7.85
N LEU A 96 8.96 7.74 6.55
CA LEU A 96 7.92 7.17 5.71
C LEU A 96 8.31 5.75 5.29
N TYR A 97 7.32 4.91 4.98
CA TYR A 97 7.57 3.72 4.19
C TYR A 97 7.52 4.11 2.71
N ILE A 98 8.64 3.97 2.01
CA ILE A 98 8.74 4.37 0.59
C ILE A 98 9.27 3.22 -0.24
N GLU A 99 8.63 2.99 -1.39
CA GLU A 99 9.09 2.11 -2.46
C GLU A 99 9.06 2.88 -3.78
N CYS A 100 10.04 2.66 -4.67
CA CYS A 100 10.06 3.22 -6.02
C CYS A 100 10.02 2.10 -7.06
N ARG A 101 9.13 2.25 -8.05
CA ARG A 101 8.97 1.35 -9.19
C ARG A 101 9.12 2.11 -10.50
N ASP A 102 9.52 1.40 -11.56
CA ASP A 102 9.45 1.92 -12.93
C ASP A 102 8.02 1.77 -13.52
N SER A 103 7.82 2.28 -14.71
CA SER A 103 6.55 2.20 -15.45
C SER A 103 6.12 0.76 -15.77
N LEU A 104 7.03 -0.21 -15.71
CA LEU A 104 6.75 -1.64 -15.85
C LEU A 104 6.47 -2.34 -14.51
N ASN A 105 6.32 -1.57 -13.42
CA ASN A 105 6.08 -2.07 -12.07
C ASN A 105 7.27 -2.82 -11.43
N LYS A 106 8.48 -2.71 -11.99
CA LYS A 106 9.68 -3.29 -11.42
C LYS A 106 10.20 -2.39 -10.28
N LYS A 107 10.57 -2.99 -9.17
CA LYS A 107 11.14 -2.26 -8.02
C LYS A 107 12.53 -1.73 -8.36
N VAL A 108 12.66 -0.40 -8.37
CA VAL A 108 13.91 0.33 -8.62
C VAL A 108 14.60 0.67 -7.29
N ILE A 109 13.80 1.10 -6.28
CA ILE A 109 14.25 1.23 -4.90
C ILE A 109 13.35 0.33 -4.06
N PRO A 110 13.91 -0.69 -3.39
CA PRO A 110 13.14 -1.59 -2.52
C PRO A 110 12.44 -0.84 -1.39
N GLY A 111 11.23 -1.30 -1.05
CA GLY A 111 10.41 -0.70 0.01
C GLY A 111 11.04 -0.84 1.40
N GLY A 112 10.92 0.23 2.19
CA GLY A 112 11.40 0.25 3.58
C GLY A 112 11.06 1.54 4.31
N ALA A 113 11.27 1.54 5.62
CA ALA A 113 11.20 2.76 6.42
C ALA A 113 12.44 3.62 6.14
N VAL A 114 12.24 4.85 5.74
CA VAL A 114 13.32 5.75 5.38
C VAL A 114 12.95 7.21 5.64
N ASN A 115 13.93 7.99 6.08
CA ASN A 115 13.79 9.43 6.12
C ASN A 115 13.75 10.01 4.71
N SER A 116 12.86 10.98 4.46
CA SER A 116 12.64 11.59 3.14
C SER A 116 13.91 12.14 2.52
N ASN A 117 14.78 12.81 3.29
CA ASN A 117 16.03 13.37 2.77
C ASN A 117 16.99 12.29 2.27
N VAL A 118 17.10 11.17 3.03
CA VAL A 118 17.94 10.03 2.63
C VAL A 118 17.39 9.37 1.37
N PHE A 119 16.08 9.28 1.27
CA PHE A 119 15.40 8.74 0.07
C PHE A 119 15.71 9.60 -1.15
N PHE A 120 15.58 10.92 -1.06
CA PHE A 120 15.85 11.85 -2.17
C PHE A 120 17.30 11.80 -2.67
N VAL A 121 18.27 11.56 -1.79
CA VAL A 121 19.68 11.33 -2.22
C VAL A 121 19.81 10.11 -3.12
N LYS A 122 19.03 9.04 -2.87
CA LYS A 122 19.00 7.86 -3.73
C LYS A 122 18.24 8.13 -5.02
N LEU A 123 17.08 8.78 -4.93
CA LEU A 123 16.24 9.11 -6.08
C LEU A 123 16.98 9.97 -7.11
N LYS A 124 17.70 11.01 -6.68
CA LYS A 124 18.48 11.89 -7.56
C LYS A 124 19.53 11.18 -8.41
N LYS A 125 19.97 9.98 -8.02
CA LYS A 125 20.90 9.18 -8.83
C LYS A 125 20.21 8.42 -9.97
N LEU A 126 18.89 8.36 -9.97
CA LEU A 126 18.08 7.57 -10.89
C LEU A 126 17.31 8.43 -11.90
N ILE A 127 17.24 9.74 -11.65
CA ILE A 127 16.42 10.66 -12.43
C ILE A 127 17.27 11.70 -13.15
N ASP A 128 16.74 12.22 -14.24
CA ASP A 128 17.18 13.42 -14.93
C ASP A 128 16.05 14.46 -14.97
N ARG A 129 16.27 15.59 -15.63
CA ARG A 129 15.30 16.68 -15.74
C ARG A 129 14.02 16.34 -16.52
N HIS A 130 14.00 15.22 -17.24
CA HIS A 130 12.87 14.79 -18.06
C HIS A 130 12.10 13.64 -17.43
N THR A 131 12.62 13.06 -16.35
CA THR A 131 11.99 11.95 -15.64
C THR A 131 10.70 12.43 -14.97
N SER A 132 9.57 11.83 -15.31
CA SER A 132 8.26 12.11 -14.71
C SER A 132 7.98 11.15 -13.55
N ILE A 133 7.58 11.69 -12.41
CA ILE A 133 7.40 10.93 -11.16
C ILE A 133 5.95 11.08 -10.67
N ARG A 134 5.24 9.97 -10.55
CA ARG A 134 3.93 9.91 -9.88
C ARG A 134 4.11 9.47 -8.43
N VAL A 135 3.43 10.14 -7.51
CA VAL A 135 3.44 9.81 -6.07
C VAL A 135 2.05 9.35 -5.65
N ILE A 136 1.97 8.19 -4.98
CA ILE A 136 0.72 7.63 -4.45
C ILE A 136 0.89 7.17 -3.00
N GLY A 137 -0.22 7.08 -2.28
CA GLY A 137 -0.29 6.66 -0.88
C GLY A 137 -0.42 7.81 0.10
N ASP A 138 -0.87 7.50 1.30
CA ASP A 138 -1.22 8.48 2.36
C ASP A 138 -0.02 9.22 2.98
N GLY A 139 1.21 8.82 2.64
CA GLY A 139 2.45 9.51 2.97
C GLY A 139 2.93 10.47 1.87
N GLY A 140 2.25 10.51 0.71
CA GLY A 140 2.70 11.27 -0.46
C GLY A 140 2.82 12.77 -0.21
N ALA A 141 1.86 13.38 0.48
CA ALA A 141 1.90 14.81 0.82
C ALA A 141 3.13 15.13 1.69
N GLN A 142 3.36 14.37 2.76
CA GLN A 142 4.54 14.52 3.63
C GLN A 142 5.86 14.31 2.87
N LEU A 143 5.89 13.39 1.90
CA LEU A 143 7.07 13.19 1.05
C LEU A 143 7.35 14.44 0.22
N LEU A 144 6.33 14.98 -0.46
CA LEU A 144 6.46 16.13 -1.36
C LEU A 144 6.81 17.43 -0.63
N GLU A 145 6.33 17.63 0.60
CA GLU A 145 6.72 18.77 1.45
C GLU A 145 8.24 18.82 1.72
N ASN A 146 8.90 17.67 1.70
CA ASN A 146 10.34 17.54 1.90
C ASN A 146 11.12 17.40 0.58
N ALA A 147 10.44 17.55 -0.57
CA ALA A 147 11.10 17.37 -1.86
C ALA A 147 12.08 18.52 -2.14
N PRO A 148 13.30 18.20 -2.57
CA PRO A 148 14.28 19.21 -2.96
C PRO A 148 13.79 20.02 -4.16
N VAL A 149 14.04 21.34 -4.13
CA VAL A 149 13.58 22.30 -5.17
C VAL A 149 14.09 21.92 -6.56
N ASP A 150 15.31 21.41 -6.65
CA ASP A 150 15.96 21.05 -7.92
C ASP A 150 15.34 19.84 -8.66
N ILE A 151 14.47 19.08 -7.99
CA ILE A 151 13.73 17.95 -8.60
C ILE A 151 12.22 18.14 -8.50
N TYR A 152 11.75 19.28 -8.02
CA TYR A 152 10.32 19.47 -7.77
C TYR A 152 9.49 19.39 -9.06
N ASP A 153 10.01 19.87 -10.17
CA ASP A 153 9.37 19.86 -11.48
C ASP A 153 9.24 18.44 -12.08
N ASN A 154 9.95 17.47 -11.54
CA ASN A 154 9.81 16.07 -11.93
C ASN A 154 8.49 15.43 -11.44
N PHE A 155 7.87 15.99 -10.39
CA PHE A 155 6.67 15.41 -9.80
C PHE A 155 5.41 15.82 -10.56
N LEU A 156 4.62 14.82 -10.92
CA LEU A 156 3.31 15.03 -11.53
C LEU A 156 2.29 15.52 -10.49
N PRO A 157 1.25 16.24 -10.93
CA PRO A 157 0.16 16.63 -10.04
C PRO A 157 -0.46 15.42 -9.36
N VAL A 158 -0.67 15.51 -8.05
CA VAL A 158 -1.22 14.42 -7.24
C VAL A 158 -2.73 14.50 -7.24
N ASN A 159 -3.41 13.43 -7.66
CA ASN A 159 -4.86 13.31 -7.62
C ASN A 159 -5.34 12.98 -6.19
N GLU A 160 -6.61 13.29 -5.87
CA GLU A 160 -7.17 12.96 -4.55
C GLU A 160 -7.14 11.45 -4.27
N LYS A 161 -7.44 10.61 -5.26
CA LYS A 161 -7.34 9.14 -5.13
C LYS A 161 -5.91 8.65 -4.80
N ASP A 162 -4.89 9.37 -5.26
CA ASP A 162 -3.50 9.03 -4.99
C ASP A 162 -3.12 9.24 -3.52
N LYS A 163 -3.87 10.09 -2.79
CA LYS A 163 -3.65 10.40 -1.36
C LYS A 163 -4.41 9.50 -0.40
N GLU A 164 -5.35 8.70 -0.90
CA GLU A 164 -6.18 7.85 -0.05
C GLU A 164 -5.35 6.81 0.71
N PRO A 165 -5.66 6.55 1.97
CA PRO A 165 -5.04 5.45 2.70
C PRO A 165 -5.40 4.10 2.06
N LEU A 166 -4.56 3.10 2.30
CA LEU A 166 -4.84 1.72 1.89
C LEU A 166 -6.14 1.23 2.51
N ASP A 167 -7.00 0.61 1.70
CA ASP A 167 -8.23 -0.04 2.17
C ASP A 167 -8.30 -1.54 1.83
N ALA A 168 -9.37 -2.20 2.26
CA ALA A 168 -9.55 -3.64 2.03
C ALA A 168 -9.81 -3.98 0.56
N THR A 169 -10.35 -3.04 -0.22
CA THR A 169 -10.63 -3.22 -1.65
C THR A 169 -9.32 -3.33 -2.44
N ASP A 170 -8.34 -2.48 -2.12
CA ASP A 170 -7.00 -2.55 -2.72
C ASP A 170 -6.35 -3.92 -2.48
N VAL A 171 -6.46 -4.42 -1.24
CA VAL A 171 -5.92 -5.73 -0.85
C VAL A 171 -6.63 -6.87 -1.58
N ALA A 172 -7.95 -6.80 -1.70
CA ALA A 172 -8.75 -7.81 -2.39
C ALA A 172 -8.44 -7.85 -3.89
N HIS A 173 -8.35 -6.69 -4.55
CA HIS A 173 -7.97 -6.61 -5.96
C HIS A 173 -6.56 -7.18 -6.21
N CYS A 174 -5.60 -6.86 -5.34
CA CYS A 174 -4.26 -7.40 -5.46
C CYS A 174 -4.25 -8.92 -5.33
N ALA A 175 -4.94 -9.47 -4.33
CA ALA A 175 -5.02 -10.90 -4.08
C ALA A 175 -5.71 -11.65 -5.23
N TYR A 176 -6.77 -11.08 -5.80
CA TYR A 176 -7.49 -11.67 -6.94
C TYR A 176 -6.60 -11.83 -8.18
N ASN A 177 -5.69 -10.89 -8.41
CA ASN A 177 -4.77 -10.93 -9.54
C ASN A 177 -3.58 -11.89 -9.31
N GLU A 178 -3.31 -12.30 -8.07
CA GLU A 178 -2.23 -13.24 -7.71
C GLU A 178 -2.72 -14.70 -7.56
N ALA A 179 -4.03 -14.92 -7.48
CA ALA A 179 -4.65 -16.24 -7.28
C ALA A 179 -4.86 -16.98 -8.60
#